data_1ffaa36d15eb686dd1b2e4b13477bff2
#
_entry.id   1ffaa36d15eb686dd1b2e4b13477bff2
#
_cell.length_a   1.000
_cell.length_b   1.000
_cell.length_c   1.000
_cell.angle_alpha   90.00
_cell.angle_beta   90.00
_cell.angle_gamma   90.00
#
_symmetry.space_group_name_H-M   'P 1'
#
loop_
_entity.id
_entity.type
_entity.pdbx_description
1 polymer ?
#
loop_
_entity_poly.entity_id
_entity_poly.type
_entity_poly.pdbx_seq_one_letter_code
_entity_poly.pdbx_strand_id
1 'polypeptide(L)'
;MNELDFKPISQGSSFLGSDKGGWIYASQRPRYEVQLPDYYILENPITRMQVARLLGEDDEVEDSAEPMIGLIGSEIEALRKQIEQQLDFDSLSGEWEVRPPSFPEWRHARDEIHLDSGVVEILGDAAAANHRGAMMDGRVRPIETTGPLQYHRLAVEMHPKRKGVFATSNIPVDRSLTNTVVRFVISPVRDYPARRVPKTADSWGNFRTEILWTTLLGIIPSF
;
A
#
# COMPACT_ATOMS: atom_id res chain seq x y z
N MET A 1 6.66 -20.47 -15.07
CA MET A 1 6.33 -19.78 -13.81
C MET A 1 7.56 -19.11 -13.17
N ASN A 2 8.59 -18.74 -13.94
CA ASN A 2 9.93 -18.53 -13.37
C ASN A 2 10.51 -17.11 -13.50
N GLU A 3 9.72 -16.09 -13.75
CA GLU A 3 10.27 -14.73 -13.92
C GLU A 3 9.79 -13.72 -12.87
N LEU A 4 8.70 -14.02 -12.17
CA LEU A 4 8.18 -13.21 -11.09
C LEU A 4 8.44 -13.96 -9.77
N ASP A 5 9.34 -13.43 -8.96
CA ASP A 5 9.72 -14.02 -7.67
C ASP A 5 8.73 -13.62 -6.58
N PHE A 6 7.62 -14.35 -6.51
CA PHE A 6 6.63 -14.21 -5.46
C PHE A 6 7.02 -15.00 -4.22
N LYS A 7 7.25 -14.31 -3.12
CA LYS A 7 7.52 -14.90 -1.81
C LYS A 7 6.23 -15.18 -1.05
N PRO A 8 6.10 -16.36 -0.44
CA PRO A 8 4.98 -16.66 0.44
C PRO A 8 5.12 -15.90 1.76
N ILE A 9 4.07 -15.24 2.17
CA ILE A 9 3.96 -14.55 3.46
C ILE A 9 2.87 -15.24 4.28
N SER A 10 3.25 -15.71 5.45
CA SER A 10 2.31 -16.40 6.34
C SER A 10 1.29 -15.44 6.94
N GLN A 11 0.09 -15.96 7.19
CA GLN A 11 -0.96 -15.26 7.90
C GLN A 11 -0.46 -14.68 9.22
N GLY A 12 -1.02 -13.54 9.61
CA GLY A 12 -0.63 -12.90 10.85
C GLY A 12 -1.51 -11.73 11.22
N SER A 13 -1.26 -11.19 12.39
CA SER A 13 -1.87 -9.94 12.81
C SER A 13 -0.81 -8.89 13.12
N SER A 14 -1.16 -7.64 12.85
CA SER A 14 -0.30 -6.52 13.20
C SER A 14 -1.13 -5.29 13.59
N PHE A 15 -0.53 -4.43 14.42
CA PHE A 15 -1.14 -3.14 14.75
C PHE A 15 -0.60 -2.06 13.83
N LEU A 16 -1.51 -1.34 13.20
CA LEU A 16 -1.22 -0.17 12.38
C LEU A 16 -1.74 1.09 13.05
N GLY A 17 -1.05 2.19 12.76
CA GLY A 17 -1.45 3.48 13.30
C GLY A 17 -0.86 3.82 14.65
N SER A 18 -1.37 4.89 15.26
CA SER A 18 -0.86 5.44 16.51
C SER A 18 -2.01 5.82 17.45
N ASP A 19 -1.80 5.60 18.75
CA ASP A 19 -2.66 6.13 19.81
C ASP A 19 -2.17 7.49 20.31
N LYS A 20 -1.02 7.99 19.79
CA LYS A 20 -0.49 9.29 20.18
C LYS A 20 -1.42 10.41 19.73
N GLY A 21 -1.64 11.35 20.64
CA GLY A 21 -2.43 12.52 20.35
C GLY A 21 -1.67 13.62 19.60
N GLY A 22 -2.39 14.64 19.18
CA GLY A 22 -1.87 15.80 18.48
C GLY A 22 -2.04 15.72 16.96
N TRP A 23 -2.11 16.88 16.35
CA TRP A 23 -2.32 17.02 14.92
C TRP A 23 -1.23 16.35 14.07
N ILE A 24 0.01 16.25 14.59
CA ILE A 24 1.14 15.58 13.93
C ILE A 24 0.83 14.11 13.65
N TYR A 25 0.05 13.46 14.52
CA TYR A 25 -0.31 12.05 14.38
C TYR A 25 -1.71 11.83 13.81
N ALA A 26 -2.42 12.87 13.41
CA ALA A 26 -3.81 12.78 12.95
C ALA A 26 -3.98 11.84 11.74
N SER A 27 -3.02 11.84 10.82
CA SER A 27 -3.01 10.95 9.65
C SER A 27 -2.76 9.47 9.99
N GLN A 28 -2.20 9.20 11.16
CA GLN A 28 -1.88 7.85 11.62
C GLN A 28 -2.92 7.29 12.60
N ARG A 29 -4.01 7.99 12.83
CA ARG A 29 -5.06 7.58 13.78
C ARG A 29 -6.31 7.09 13.07
N PRO A 30 -7.11 6.24 13.74
CA PRO A 30 -6.80 5.55 15.00
C PRO A 30 -5.79 4.41 14.80
N ARG A 31 -5.22 3.92 15.91
CA ARG A 31 -4.54 2.63 15.92
C ARG A 31 -5.58 1.52 15.78
N TYR A 32 -5.28 0.50 14.99
CA TYR A 32 -6.18 -0.62 14.77
C TYR A 32 -5.38 -1.90 14.52
N GLU A 33 -6.02 -3.03 14.77
CA GLU A 33 -5.48 -4.34 14.44
C GLU A 33 -5.94 -4.74 13.03
N VAL A 34 -5.04 -5.32 12.27
CA VAL A 34 -5.32 -5.94 10.98
C VAL A 34 -4.96 -7.42 11.05
N GLN A 35 -5.82 -8.27 10.50
CA GLN A 35 -5.60 -9.71 10.35
C GLN A 35 -5.38 -10.01 8.88
N LEU A 36 -4.22 -10.58 8.57
CA LEU A 36 -3.81 -10.93 7.22
C LEU A 36 -3.90 -12.44 7.04
N PRO A 37 -4.45 -12.93 5.92
CA PRO A 37 -4.32 -14.33 5.53
C PRO A 37 -2.92 -14.63 5.01
N ASP A 38 -2.67 -15.87 4.60
CA ASP A 38 -1.54 -16.19 3.75
C ASP A 38 -1.69 -15.47 2.41
N TYR A 39 -0.59 -14.94 1.87
CA TYR A 39 -0.54 -14.28 0.56
C TYR A 39 0.87 -14.39 -0.02
N TYR A 40 1.03 -14.02 -1.28
CA TYR A 40 2.34 -13.97 -1.93
C TYR A 40 2.63 -12.53 -2.35
N ILE A 41 3.89 -12.10 -2.28
CA ILE A 41 4.32 -10.76 -2.64
C ILE A 41 5.61 -10.82 -3.47
N LEU A 42 5.74 -9.98 -4.49
CA LEU A 42 7.01 -9.84 -5.20
C LEU A 42 8.10 -9.36 -4.23
N GLU A 43 9.23 -10.04 -4.19
CA GLU A 43 10.37 -9.65 -3.37
C GLU A 43 10.87 -8.26 -3.74
N ASN A 44 10.97 -7.98 -5.04
CA ASN A 44 11.38 -6.69 -5.59
C ASN A 44 10.20 -6.02 -6.31
N PRO A 45 10.21 -4.69 -6.46
CA PRO A 45 9.33 -4.02 -7.41
C PRO A 45 9.53 -4.59 -8.81
N ILE A 46 8.46 -4.55 -9.64
CA ILE A 46 8.53 -5.07 -11.00
C ILE A 46 9.62 -4.36 -11.80
N THR A 47 10.45 -5.13 -12.52
CA THR A 47 11.57 -4.61 -13.28
C THR A 47 11.18 -4.23 -14.71
N ARG A 48 12.02 -3.43 -15.38
CA ARG A 48 11.82 -3.06 -16.79
C ARG A 48 11.75 -4.28 -17.68
N MET A 49 12.63 -5.26 -17.49
CA MET A 49 12.63 -6.51 -18.24
C MET A 49 11.33 -7.30 -18.05
N GLN A 50 10.84 -7.41 -16.82
CA GLN A 50 9.59 -8.11 -16.54
C GLN A 50 8.40 -7.41 -17.21
N VAL A 51 8.36 -6.07 -17.18
CA VAL A 51 7.33 -5.28 -17.88
C VAL A 51 7.38 -5.53 -19.39
N ALA A 52 8.56 -5.42 -20.02
CA ALA A 52 8.72 -5.65 -21.46
C ALA A 52 8.22 -7.03 -21.86
N ARG A 53 8.59 -8.07 -21.12
CA ARG A 53 8.13 -9.45 -21.39
C ARG A 53 6.63 -9.62 -21.22
N LEU A 54 6.06 -9.06 -20.17
CA LEU A 54 4.61 -9.09 -19.92
C LEU A 54 3.81 -8.41 -21.03
N LEU A 55 4.39 -7.37 -21.66
CA LEU A 55 3.76 -6.62 -22.74
C LEU A 55 4.13 -7.17 -24.13
N GLY A 56 5.04 -8.16 -24.21
CA GLY A 56 5.51 -8.73 -25.49
C GLY A 56 6.48 -7.80 -26.25
N GLU A 57 7.17 -6.93 -25.53
CA GLU A 57 8.16 -5.98 -26.06
C GLU A 57 9.58 -6.48 -25.77
N ASP A 58 9.96 -7.65 -26.31
CA ASP A 58 11.20 -8.37 -25.96
C ASP A 58 12.49 -7.73 -26.49
N ASP A 59 12.44 -6.63 -27.25
CA ASP A 59 13.59 -6.05 -27.93
C ASP A 59 14.39 -5.09 -27.00
N GLU A 60 15.60 -5.56 -26.63
CA GLU A 60 16.74 -4.78 -26.10
C GLU A 60 16.44 -3.74 -25.01
N VAL A 61 15.95 -4.19 -23.87
CA VAL A 61 15.86 -3.31 -22.70
C VAL A 61 17.24 -3.25 -22.01
N GLU A 62 18.01 -2.18 -22.24
CA GLU A 62 19.17 -1.83 -21.43
C GLU A 62 18.76 -1.70 -19.95
N ASP A 63 19.60 -2.16 -19.00
CA ASP A 63 19.33 -2.16 -17.56
C ASP A 63 18.07 -2.92 -17.13
N SER A 64 17.93 -4.10 -17.64
CA SER A 64 16.76 -4.98 -17.47
C SER A 64 16.42 -5.34 -16.02
N ALA A 65 17.39 -5.29 -15.11
CA ALA A 65 17.21 -5.63 -13.69
C ALA A 65 16.73 -4.45 -12.83
N GLU A 66 16.75 -3.21 -13.34
CA GLU A 66 16.27 -2.06 -12.59
C GLU A 66 14.74 -2.06 -12.47
N PRO A 67 14.20 -1.56 -11.33
CA PRO A 67 12.78 -1.38 -11.16
C PRO A 67 12.16 -0.50 -12.26
N MET A 68 10.98 -0.86 -12.72
CA MET A 68 10.19 0.00 -13.61
C MET A 68 9.65 1.17 -12.80
N ILE A 69 9.96 2.40 -13.23
CA ILE A 69 9.56 3.63 -12.56
C ILE A 69 8.49 4.37 -13.34
N GLY A 70 7.72 5.17 -12.65
CA GLY A 70 6.81 6.14 -13.26
C GLY A 70 5.56 5.57 -13.91
N LEU A 71 5.13 4.36 -13.53
CA LEU A 71 3.89 3.76 -14.01
C LEU A 71 2.66 4.55 -13.52
N ILE A 72 1.68 4.72 -14.40
CA ILE A 72 0.36 5.27 -14.07
C ILE A 72 -0.65 4.14 -13.80
N GLY A 73 -1.79 4.47 -13.21
CA GLY A 73 -2.79 3.46 -12.81
C GLY A 73 -3.29 2.58 -13.94
N SER A 74 -3.44 3.10 -15.17
CA SER A 74 -3.87 2.30 -16.33
C SER A 74 -2.81 1.27 -16.78
N GLU A 75 -1.53 1.62 -16.68
CA GLU A 75 -0.41 0.71 -16.99
C GLU A 75 -0.29 -0.37 -15.90
N ILE A 76 -0.43 0.02 -14.64
CA ILE A 76 -0.46 -0.93 -13.50
C ILE A 76 -1.61 -1.93 -13.68
N GLU A 77 -2.78 -1.47 -14.09
CA GLU A 77 -3.93 -2.34 -14.34
C GLU A 77 -3.72 -3.27 -15.55
N ALA A 78 -3.04 -2.80 -16.61
CA ALA A 78 -2.67 -3.62 -17.75
C ALA A 78 -1.69 -4.73 -17.33
N LEU A 79 -0.65 -4.38 -16.58
CA LEU A 79 0.32 -5.34 -16.04
C LEU A 79 -0.34 -6.36 -15.11
N ARG A 80 -1.24 -5.91 -14.21
CA ARG A 80 -2.00 -6.79 -13.34
C ARG A 80 -2.71 -7.90 -14.14
N LYS A 81 -3.42 -7.52 -15.21
CA LYS A 81 -4.13 -8.47 -16.07
C LYS A 81 -3.19 -9.45 -16.77
N GLN A 82 -2.03 -8.99 -17.25
CA GLN A 82 -1.04 -9.84 -17.88
C GLN A 82 -0.45 -10.85 -16.88
N ILE A 83 -0.14 -10.40 -15.67
CA ILE A 83 0.35 -11.29 -14.61
C ILE A 83 -0.72 -12.33 -14.27
N GLU A 84 -1.96 -11.92 -14.10
CA GLU A 84 -3.08 -12.81 -13.77
C GLU A 84 -3.32 -13.88 -14.84
N GLN A 85 -3.14 -13.53 -16.12
CA GLN A 85 -3.26 -14.49 -17.23
C GLN A 85 -2.12 -15.52 -17.31
N GLN A 86 -0.94 -15.16 -16.80
CA GLN A 86 0.23 -16.05 -16.82
C GLN A 86 0.32 -16.95 -15.60
N LEU A 87 -0.41 -16.63 -14.54
CA LEU A 87 -0.42 -17.41 -13.31
C LEU A 87 -1.45 -18.53 -13.38
N ASP A 88 -1.02 -19.70 -12.94
CA ASP A 88 -1.90 -20.85 -12.75
C ASP A 88 -2.39 -20.86 -11.29
N PHE A 89 -3.62 -20.42 -11.10
CA PHE A 89 -4.29 -20.42 -9.79
C PHE A 89 -4.96 -21.75 -9.45
N ASP A 90 -5.04 -22.70 -10.37
CA ASP A 90 -5.72 -23.99 -10.18
C ASP A 90 -5.05 -24.83 -9.08
N SER A 91 -3.77 -24.56 -8.80
CA SER A 91 -3.02 -25.19 -7.72
C SER A 91 -3.31 -24.60 -6.33
N LEU A 92 -3.96 -23.44 -6.26
CA LEU A 92 -4.31 -22.74 -5.03
C LEU A 92 -5.77 -23.03 -4.66
N SER A 93 -6.02 -23.25 -3.38
CA SER A 93 -7.40 -23.43 -2.91
C SER A 93 -8.12 -22.08 -2.80
N GLY A 94 -9.30 -21.98 -3.42
CA GLY A 94 -10.10 -20.76 -3.41
C GLY A 94 -9.80 -19.82 -4.58
N GLU A 95 -10.41 -18.66 -4.56
CA GLU A 95 -10.23 -17.62 -5.56
C GLU A 95 -9.12 -16.67 -5.14
N TRP A 96 -8.25 -16.30 -6.07
CA TRP A 96 -7.10 -15.43 -5.84
C TRP A 96 -7.08 -14.27 -6.83
N GLU A 97 -6.59 -13.12 -6.40
CA GLU A 97 -6.46 -11.92 -7.20
C GLU A 97 -5.00 -11.43 -7.22
N VAL A 98 -4.59 -10.85 -8.35
CA VAL A 98 -3.35 -10.10 -8.48
C VAL A 98 -3.64 -8.62 -8.36
N ARG A 99 -2.88 -7.88 -7.57
CA ARG A 99 -3.00 -6.43 -7.42
C ARG A 99 -1.76 -5.82 -6.76
N PRO A 100 -1.60 -4.50 -6.76
CA PRO A 100 -0.66 -3.86 -5.84
C PRO A 100 -1.03 -4.18 -4.39
N PRO A 101 -0.05 -4.29 -3.47
CA PRO A 101 -0.31 -4.61 -2.06
C PRO A 101 -1.16 -3.54 -1.38
N SER A 102 -1.96 -3.94 -0.42
CA SER A 102 -2.48 -3.01 0.58
C SER A 102 -1.35 -2.54 1.50
N PHE A 103 -1.53 -1.40 2.16
CA PHE A 103 -0.55 -0.91 3.14
C PHE A 103 -0.29 -1.90 4.29
N PRO A 104 -1.31 -2.59 4.83
CA PRO A 104 -1.08 -3.67 5.79
C PRO A 104 -0.22 -4.81 5.26
N GLU A 105 -0.48 -5.32 4.05
CA GLU A 105 0.30 -6.39 3.42
C GLU A 105 1.75 -5.96 3.18
N TRP A 106 1.94 -4.80 2.55
CA TRP A 106 3.25 -4.24 2.28
C TRP A 106 4.08 -4.09 3.57
N ARG A 107 3.46 -3.61 4.63
CA ARG A 107 4.14 -3.43 5.91
C ARG A 107 4.40 -4.73 6.64
N HIS A 108 3.52 -5.71 6.54
CA HIS A 108 3.68 -7.03 7.17
C HIS A 108 4.82 -7.80 6.52
N ALA A 109 4.91 -7.77 5.19
CA ALA A 109 5.96 -8.43 4.42
C ALA A 109 7.34 -7.77 4.51
N ARG A 110 7.47 -6.69 5.25
CA ARG A 110 8.65 -5.82 5.25
C ARG A 110 10.00 -6.53 5.42
N ASP A 111 10.08 -7.53 6.24
CA ASP A 111 11.33 -8.25 6.51
C ASP A 111 11.63 -9.34 5.46
N GLU A 112 10.66 -9.62 4.60
CA GLU A 112 10.72 -10.62 3.52
C GLU A 112 10.92 -9.99 2.14
N ILE A 113 10.74 -8.68 2.02
CA ILE A 113 10.84 -7.95 0.76
C ILE A 113 12.00 -6.96 0.77
N HIS A 114 12.51 -6.67 -0.42
CA HIS A 114 13.54 -5.65 -0.59
C HIS A 114 12.90 -4.26 -0.67
N LEU A 115 13.29 -3.38 0.24
CA LEU A 115 12.83 -1.98 0.32
C LEU A 115 14.00 -1.03 0.20
N ASP A 116 14.09 -0.33 -0.91
CA ASP A 116 15.08 0.72 -1.09
C ASP A 116 14.65 2.02 -0.40
N SER A 117 15.56 2.56 0.40
CA SER A 117 15.30 3.82 1.10
C SER A 117 15.13 4.96 0.09
N GLY A 118 14.03 5.69 0.21
CA GLY A 118 13.70 6.83 -0.66
C GLY A 118 12.99 6.46 -1.97
N VAL A 119 12.90 5.19 -2.32
CA VAL A 119 12.02 4.72 -3.39
C VAL A 119 10.59 4.65 -2.88
N VAL A 120 9.67 5.20 -3.64
CA VAL A 120 8.26 5.32 -3.26
C VAL A 120 7.44 4.25 -3.97
N GLU A 121 6.73 3.43 -3.21
CA GLU A 121 5.90 2.37 -3.77
C GLU A 121 4.44 2.79 -3.89
N ILE A 122 3.83 2.48 -5.04
CA ILE A 122 2.40 2.65 -5.27
C ILE A 122 1.67 1.44 -4.67
N LEU A 123 0.70 1.71 -3.81
CA LEU A 123 -0.14 0.70 -3.18
C LEU A 123 -1.51 0.61 -3.83
N GLY A 124 -2.19 -0.52 -3.65
CA GLY A 124 -3.56 -0.71 -4.11
C GLY A 124 -4.59 0.14 -3.35
N ASP A 125 -4.26 0.58 -2.13
CA ASP A 125 -5.16 1.38 -1.32
C ASP A 125 -5.48 2.74 -1.93
N ALA A 126 -6.75 3.14 -1.83
CA ALA A 126 -7.11 4.54 -2.01
C ALA A 126 -6.44 5.44 -0.96
N ALA A 127 -6.09 6.64 -1.39
CA ALA A 127 -5.62 7.67 -0.51
C ALA A 127 -6.62 7.99 0.61
N ALA A 128 -6.12 8.23 1.80
CA ALA A 128 -6.94 8.58 2.95
C ALA A 128 -6.22 9.50 3.92
N ALA A 129 -6.94 10.46 4.46
CA ALA A 129 -6.40 11.41 5.43
C ALA A 129 -6.04 10.76 6.78
N ASN A 130 -6.61 9.59 7.08
CA ASN A 130 -6.40 8.86 8.33
C ASN A 130 -6.82 7.39 8.17
N HIS A 131 -6.74 6.61 9.25
CA HIS A 131 -7.09 5.19 9.23
C HIS A 131 -8.59 4.88 9.44
N ARG A 132 -9.47 5.87 9.59
CA ARG A 132 -10.91 5.62 9.66
C ARG A 132 -11.40 5.04 8.33
N GLY A 133 -12.18 3.99 8.39
CA GLY A 133 -12.61 3.24 7.22
C GLY A 133 -11.54 2.34 6.58
N ALA A 134 -10.35 2.23 7.17
CA ALA A 134 -9.32 1.28 6.72
C ALA A 134 -9.81 -0.16 6.85
N MET A 135 -9.35 -1.02 5.95
CA MET A 135 -9.65 -2.45 6.00
C MET A 135 -8.87 -3.12 7.13
N MET A 136 -9.54 -4.00 7.87
CA MET A 136 -8.96 -4.73 9.01
C MET A 136 -8.60 -6.18 8.66
N ASP A 137 -8.66 -6.53 7.39
CA ASP A 137 -8.46 -7.90 6.88
C ASP A 137 -7.48 -7.97 5.71
N GLY A 138 -6.69 -6.95 5.49
CA GLY A 138 -5.67 -6.90 4.44
C GLY A 138 -6.19 -6.59 3.04
N ARG A 139 -7.49 -6.52 2.79
CA ARG A 139 -8.02 -6.03 1.51
C ARG A 139 -7.57 -4.60 1.27
N VAL A 140 -7.47 -4.22 0.00
CA VAL A 140 -7.21 -2.82 -0.36
C VAL A 140 -8.40 -1.94 0.01
N ARG A 141 -8.11 -0.73 0.47
CA ARG A 141 -9.15 0.28 0.63
C ARG A 141 -9.63 0.73 -0.74
N PRO A 142 -10.90 0.56 -1.09
CA PRO A 142 -11.39 0.95 -2.41
C PRO A 142 -11.39 2.47 -2.59
N ILE A 143 -11.26 2.90 -3.84
CA ILE A 143 -11.46 4.29 -4.23
C ILE A 143 -12.96 4.56 -4.23
N GLU A 144 -13.45 5.18 -3.15
CA GLU A 144 -14.90 5.47 -2.96
C GLU A 144 -15.33 6.81 -3.56
N THR A 145 -14.38 7.60 -4.08
CA THR A 145 -14.68 8.91 -4.67
C THR A 145 -15.13 8.77 -6.12
N THR A 146 -16.31 9.29 -6.40
CA THR A 146 -16.77 9.52 -7.77
C THR A 146 -16.31 10.90 -8.21
N GLY A 147 -15.44 10.98 -9.19
CA GLY A 147 -14.98 12.25 -9.70
C GLY A 147 -13.59 12.20 -10.34
N PRO A 148 -13.10 13.31 -10.87
CA PRO A 148 -11.84 13.35 -11.63
C PRO A 148 -10.59 13.12 -10.78
N LEU A 149 -10.71 13.07 -9.45
CA LEU A 149 -9.58 12.96 -8.55
C LEU A 149 -9.64 11.64 -7.78
N GLN A 150 -9.12 10.59 -8.42
CA GLN A 150 -8.85 9.32 -7.78
C GLN A 150 -7.36 9.28 -7.41
N TYR A 151 -7.06 8.87 -6.18
CA TYR A 151 -5.69 8.83 -5.68
C TYR A 151 -5.33 7.46 -5.13
N HIS A 152 -4.16 6.95 -5.53
CA HIS A 152 -3.49 5.85 -4.87
C HIS A 152 -2.71 6.33 -3.65
N ARG A 153 -2.62 5.48 -2.65
CA ARG A 153 -1.70 5.67 -1.54
C ARG A 153 -0.28 5.33 -2.00
N LEU A 154 0.65 6.16 -1.57
CA LEU A 154 2.08 5.91 -1.70
C LEU A 154 2.65 5.53 -0.33
N ALA A 155 3.64 4.64 -0.32
CA ALA A 155 4.42 4.31 0.87
C ALA A 155 5.91 4.37 0.59
N VAL A 156 6.70 4.76 1.58
CA VAL A 156 8.15 4.83 1.50
C VAL A 156 8.78 4.50 2.86
N GLU A 157 9.86 3.72 2.84
CA GLU A 157 10.71 3.57 4.01
C GLU A 157 11.65 4.78 4.11
N MET A 158 11.50 5.55 5.19
CA MET A 158 12.14 6.86 5.33
C MET A 158 13.60 6.81 5.71
N HIS A 159 14.10 5.68 6.25
CA HIS A 159 15.43 5.67 6.84
C HIS A 159 16.15 4.33 6.62
N PRO A 160 17.31 4.31 5.94
CA PRO A 160 18.04 3.08 5.61
C PRO A 160 18.51 2.29 6.83
N LYS A 161 18.73 2.95 7.96
CA LYS A 161 19.25 2.33 9.20
C LYS A 161 18.18 2.16 10.29
N ARG A 162 17.04 2.83 10.19
CA ARG A 162 15.93 2.72 11.14
C ARG A 162 14.76 2.05 10.46
N LYS A 163 14.83 0.76 10.40
CA LYS A 163 13.76 -0.06 9.85
C LYS A 163 12.42 0.24 10.54
N GLY A 164 11.34 0.24 9.75
CA GLY A 164 9.98 0.45 10.23
C GLY A 164 9.55 1.90 10.40
N VAL A 165 10.35 2.87 9.95
CA VAL A 165 9.92 4.27 9.87
C VAL A 165 9.38 4.52 8.47
N PHE A 166 8.07 4.53 8.33
CA PHE A 166 7.37 4.71 7.06
C PHE A 166 6.69 6.06 6.98
N ALA A 167 6.69 6.64 5.79
CA ALA A 167 5.80 7.74 5.44
C ALA A 167 4.79 7.28 4.38
N THR A 168 3.65 7.92 4.35
CA THR A 168 2.64 7.73 3.31
C THR A 168 2.30 9.06 2.67
N SER A 169 2.03 9.04 1.37
CA SER A 169 1.58 10.17 0.59
C SER A 169 0.51 9.71 -0.39
N ASN A 170 0.18 10.51 -1.37
CA ASN A 170 -0.86 10.21 -2.35
C ASN A 170 -0.42 10.66 -3.73
N ILE A 171 -0.88 9.93 -4.76
CA ILE A 171 -0.69 10.30 -6.17
C ILE A 171 -2.02 10.14 -6.92
N PRO A 172 -2.40 11.07 -7.81
CA PRO A 172 -3.50 10.85 -8.73
C PRO A 172 -3.23 9.60 -9.60
N VAL A 173 -4.27 8.81 -9.87
CA VAL A 173 -4.13 7.54 -10.61
C VAL A 173 -3.63 7.73 -12.05
N ASP A 174 -3.84 8.90 -12.63
CA ASP A 174 -3.44 9.29 -13.98
C ASP A 174 -2.08 9.99 -14.05
N ARG A 175 -1.36 10.08 -12.94
CA ARG A 175 -0.06 10.75 -12.86
C ARG A 175 1.05 9.78 -12.51
N SER A 176 2.24 10.10 -13.00
CA SER A 176 3.47 9.39 -12.65
C SER A 176 4.45 10.31 -11.92
N LEU A 177 5.31 9.70 -11.11
CA LEU A 177 6.47 10.35 -10.51
C LEU A 177 7.71 9.54 -10.86
N THR A 178 8.82 10.21 -11.10
CA THR A 178 10.07 9.59 -11.57
C THR A 178 10.75 8.65 -10.57
N ASN A 179 10.28 8.62 -9.33
CA ASN A 179 10.80 7.77 -8.26
C ASN A 179 9.74 6.80 -7.71
N THR A 180 8.61 6.62 -8.40
CA THR A 180 7.59 5.66 -8.00
C THR A 180 7.79 4.33 -8.69
N VAL A 181 7.63 3.26 -7.92
CA VAL A 181 7.66 1.87 -8.38
C VAL A 181 6.40 1.14 -7.92
N VAL A 182 6.15 -0.03 -8.47
CA VAL A 182 5.05 -0.91 -8.05
C VAL A 182 5.55 -2.33 -7.87
N ARG A 183 5.01 -3.03 -6.89
CA ARG A 183 5.07 -4.48 -6.77
C ARG A 183 3.68 -5.07 -6.76
N PHE A 184 3.58 -6.36 -6.97
CA PHE A 184 2.30 -7.06 -6.97
C PHE A 184 2.24 -8.08 -5.85
N VAL A 185 1.03 -8.36 -5.41
CA VAL A 185 0.68 -9.45 -4.51
C VAL A 185 -0.31 -10.37 -5.18
N ILE A 186 -0.29 -11.62 -4.77
CA ILE A 186 -1.34 -12.60 -5.01
C ILE A 186 -2.03 -12.81 -3.67
N SER A 187 -3.26 -12.39 -3.55
CA SER A 187 -4.01 -12.39 -2.28
C SER A 187 -5.35 -13.11 -2.46
N PRO A 188 -5.82 -13.87 -1.45
CA PRO A 188 -7.09 -14.57 -1.59
C PRO A 188 -8.26 -13.59 -1.64
N VAL A 189 -9.17 -13.83 -2.57
CA VAL A 189 -10.46 -13.13 -2.63
C VAL A 189 -11.32 -13.56 -1.45
N ARG A 190 -12.02 -12.61 -0.85
CA ARG A 190 -12.88 -12.85 0.30
C ARG A 190 -14.31 -12.47 -0.02
N ASP A 191 -15.22 -13.40 0.08
CA ASP A 191 -16.64 -13.28 -0.20
C ASP A 191 -17.49 -12.75 0.98
N TYR A 192 -16.86 -12.65 2.17
CA TYR A 192 -17.53 -12.10 3.35
C TYR A 192 -17.38 -10.56 3.46
N PRO A 193 -18.31 -9.89 4.16
CA PRO A 193 -18.29 -8.44 4.32
C PRO A 193 -16.98 -7.94 4.94
N ALA A 194 -16.41 -6.87 4.37
CA ALA A 194 -15.17 -6.28 4.85
C ALA A 194 -15.32 -5.70 6.27
N ARG A 195 -14.44 -6.11 7.16
CA ARG A 195 -14.27 -5.44 8.46
C ARG A 195 -13.50 -4.14 8.25
N ARG A 196 -14.08 -3.04 8.70
CA ARG A 196 -13.46 -1.71 8.57
C ARG A 196 -13.35 -1.02 9.91
N VAL A 197 -12.32 -0.22 10.07
CA VAL A 197 -12.19 0.70 11.19
C VAL A 197 -13.39 1.66 11.17
N PRO A 198 -14.16 1.79 12.26
CA PRO A 198 -15.33 2.67 12.28
C PRO A 198 -14.99 4.11 11.89
N LYS A 199 -15.84 4.75 11.09
CA LYS A 199 -15.64 6.16 10.67
C LYS A 199 -15.66 7.13 11.87
N THR A 200 -16.30 6.75 12.96
CA THR A 200 -16.36 7.50 14.22
C THR A 200 -15.28 7.11 15.22
N ALA A 201 -14.42 6.12 14.87
CA ALA A 201 -13.37 5.66 15.76
C ALA A 201 -12.48 6.83 16.23
N ASP A 202 -12.24 6.88 17.54
CA ASP A 202 -11.36 7.86 18.19
C ASP A 202 -11.73 9.35 17.91
N SER A 203 -12.96 9.63 17.51
CA SER A 203 -13.38 11.01 17.22
C SER A 203 -13.28 11.92 18.43
N TRP A 204 -13.71 11.43 19.60
CA TRP A 204 -13.64 12.20 20.84
C TRP A 204 -12.22 12.41 21.33
N GLY A 205 -11.37 11.37 21.24
CA GLY A 205 -9.95 11.48 21.57
C GLY A 205 -9.22 12.50 20.70
N ASN A 206 -9.49 12.52 19.40
CA ASN A 206 -8.95 13.53 18.49
C ASN A 206 -9.41 14.94 18.87
N PHE A 207 -10.71 15.13 19.09
CA PHE A 207 -11.26 16.44 19.44
C PHE A 207 -10.63 17.00 20.73
N ARG A 208 -10.54 16.20 21.80
CA ARG A 208 -9.86 16.60 23.03
C ARG A 208 -8.40 16.96 22.82
N THR A 209 -7.70 16.18 22.00
CA THR A 209 -6.28 16.39 21.73
C THR A 209 -6.06 17.63 20.88
N GLU A 210 -6.90 17.89 19.89
CA GLU A 210 -6.84 19.10 19.08
C GLU A 210 -7.09 20.36 19.91
N ILE A 211 -8.09 20.34 20.79
CA ILE A 211 -8.32 21.44 21.72
C ILE A 211 -7.09 21.67 22.60
N LEU A 212 -6.54 20.62 23.19
CA LEU A 212 -5.37 20.73 24.05
C LEU A 212 -4.19 21.38 23.32
N TRP A 213 -3.85 20.89 22.12
CA TRP A 213 -2.74 21.41 21.35
C TRP A 213 -2.98 22.82 20.81
N THR A 214 -4.19 23.13 20.37
CA THR A 214 -4.55 24.49 19.96
C THR A 214 -4.42 25.46 21.12
N THR A 215 -4.84 25.06 22.30
CA THR A 215 -4.69 25.88 23.51
C THR A 215 -3.23 26.09 23.89
N LEU A 216 -2.44 25.01 23.94
CA LEU A 216 -1.05 25.08 24.38
C LEU A 216 -0.14 25.81 23.38
N LEU A 217 -0.34 25.61 22.09
CA LEU A 217 0.56 26.15 21.06
C LEU A 217 0.02 27.39 20.36
N GLY A 218 -1.30 27.60 20.37
CA GLY A 218 -1.93 28.72 19.70
C GLY A 218 -2.37 29.81 20.65
N ILE A 219 -3.13 29.46 21.68
CA ILE A 219 -3.74 30.46 22.57
C ILE A 219 -2.75 30.97 23.63
N ILE A 220 -2.10 30.07 24.38
CA ILE A 220 -1.21 30.47 25.49
C ILE A 220 -0.04 31.34 25.01
N PRO A 221 0.68 31.03 23.92
CA PRO A 221 1.76 31.89 23.46
C PRO A 221 1.31 33.25 22.90
N SER A 222 0.01 33.45 22.69
CA SER A 222 -0.54 34.71 22.17
C SER A 222 -0.82 35.74 23.28
N PHE A 223 -0.64 35.36 24.56
CA PHE A 223 -0.73 36.17 25.73
C PHE A 223 0.60 36.26 26.46
#